data_90bf69d609e43b129b997e27b00c775a
#
_entry.id   90bf69d609e43b129b997e27b00c775a
#
_cell.length_a   1.000
_cell.length_b   1.000
_cell.length_c   1.000
_cell.angle_alpha   90.00
_cell.angle_beta   90.00
_cell.angle_gamma   90.00
#
_symmetry.space_group_name_H-M   'P 1'
#
loop_
_entity.id
_entity.type
_entity.pdbx_description
1 polymer ?
#
loop_
_entity_poly.entity_id
_entity_poly.type
_entity_poly.pdbx_seq_one_letter_code
_entity_poly.pdbx_strand_id
1 'polypeptide(L)'
;LFGMLVGLIGTCILVKVLKKILFGLEPYEISTLFEQRQAMLQSIKEGVVAVDDRGEVTLINDAAQELLNYRKSQDDEKLSTLSHSWSQVVDVSEVLRDGTPRRDEEITIKDRLLLINTVPVRSNGVIIGAISTFRDKTEVRKLMQRLDGLVNYADALRERSHEFMNKLHVILGLLHLKSYKQLEDYILKPANNYQEEIGSLLGKIKSPVIAGFLISKINR
;
A
#
# COMPACT_ATOMS: atom_id res chain seq x y z
N LEU A 1 -70.40 -0.62 20.22
CA LEU A 1 -69.50 -0.31 21.35
C LEU A 1 -68.55 -1.45 21.68
N PHE A 2 -69.02 -2.69 21.81
CA PHE A 2 -68.20 -3.87 22.15
C PHE A 2 -67.13 -4.19 21.10
N GLY A 3 -67.47 -4.14 19.80
CA GLY A 3 -66.50 -4.36 18.70
C GLY A 3 -65.37 -3.31 18.65
N MET A 4 -65.69 -2.06 18.96
CA MET A 4 -64.66 -1.00 19.07
C MET A 4 -63.67 -1.22 20.23
N LEU A 5 -64.15 -1.73 21.37
CA LEU A 5 -63.31 -2.03 22.51
C LEU A 5 -62.38 -3.20 22.27
N VAL A 6 -62.88 -4.23 21.59
CA VAL A 6 -62.04 -5.41 21.18
C VAL A 6 -61.02 -4.99 20.17
N GLY A 7 -61.36 -4.16 19.18
CA GLY A 7 -60.38 -3.61 18.22
C GLY A 7 -59.29 -2.77 18.90
N LEU A 8 -59.63 -1.90 19.85
CA LEU A 8 -58.66 -1.13 20.60
C LEU A 8 -57.70 -1.95 21.46
N ILE A 9 -58.23 -3.01 22.10
CA ILE A 9 -57.38 -3.93 22.89
C ILE A 9 -56.45 -4.72 21.96
N GLY A 10 -56.98 -5.20 20.81
CA GLY A 10 -56.18 -5.94 19.80
C GLY A 10 -55.04 -5.11 19.24
N THR A 11 -55.31 -3.84 18.87
CA THR A 11 -54.24 -2.94 18.39
C THR A 11 -53.20 -2.61 19.46
N CYS A 12 -53.60 -2.44 20.69
CA CYS A 12 -52.69 -2.17 21.82
C CYS A 12 -51.77 -3.37 22.10
N ILE A 13 -52.29 -4.59 22.02
CA ILE A 13 -51.54 -5.85 22.15
C ILE A 13 -50.55 -5.95 20.96
N LEU A 14 -51.01 -5.73 19.74
CA LEU A 14 -50.20 -5.81 18.54
C LEU A 14 -49.03 -4.83 18.61
N VAL A 15 -49.27 -3.58 18.98
CA VAL A 15 -48.23 -2.57 19.14
C VAL A 15 -47.22 -2.95 20.23
N LYS A 16 -47.67 -3.51 21.36
CA LYS A 16 -46.77 -3.99 22.42
C LYS A 16 -45.92 -5.16 21.94
N VAL A 17 -46.48 -6.09 21.21
CA VAL A 17 -45.76 -7.24 20.65
C VAL A 17 -44.72 -6.77 19.60
N LEU A 18 -45.11 -5.88 18.70
CA LEU A 18 -44.20 -5.31 17.70
C LEU A 18 -43.05 -4.54 18.37
N LYS A 19 -43.34 -3.68 19.36
CA LYS A 19 -42.27 -2.99 20.11
C LYS A 19 -41.33 -3.98 20.83
N LYS A 20 -41.83 -5.08 21.34
CA LYS A 20 -41.01 -6.10 21.99
C LYS A 20 -40.12 -6.85 20.97
N ILE A 21 -40.63 -7.18 19.79
CA ILE A 21 -39.88 -7.82 18.69
C ILE A 21 -38.80 -6.87 18.15
N LEU A 22 -39.09 -5.59 18.05
CA LEU A 22 -38.19 -4.53 17.56
C LEU A 22 -37.26 -3.96 18.66
N PHE A 23 -37.05 -4.69 19.78
CA PHE A 23 -36.20 -4.25 20.88
C PHE A 23 -36.58 -2.88 21.48
N GLY A 24 -37.84 -2.48 21.38
CA GLY A 24 -38.33 -1.19 21.83
C GLY A 24 -38.11 -0.02 20.87
N LEU A 25 -37.43 -0.23 19.75
CA LEU A 25 -37.18 0.78 18.73
C LEU A 25 -38.37 0.91 17.78
N GLU A 26 -38.57 2.11 17.25
CA GLU A 26 -39.55 2.33 16.18
C GLU A 26 -38.92 1.95 14.82
N PRO A 27 -39.73 1.50 13.83
CA PRO A 27 -39.20 1.14 12.49
C PRO A 27 -38.35 2.23 11.84
N TYR A 28 -38.71 3.48 12.09
CA TYR A 28 -37.94 4.64 11.60
C TYR A 28 -36.56 4.74 12.27
N GLU A 29 -36.49 4.52 13.59
CA GLU A 29 -35.23 4.55 14.33
C GLU A 29 -34.26 3.45 13.85
N ILE A 30 -34.78 2.27 13.54
CA ILE A 30 -34.01 1.15 12.98
C ILE A 30 -33.46 1.52 11.60
N SER A 31 -34.28 2.11 10.75
CA SER A 31 -33.86 2.58 9.42
C SER A 31 -32.76 3.65 9.53
N THR A 32 -32.99 4.65 10.38
CA THR A 32 -32.01 5.71 10.61
C THR A 32 -30.68 5.17 11.15
N LEU A 33 -30.73 4.23 12.10
CA LEU A 33 -29.53 3.61 12.64
C LEU A 33 -28.76 2.81 11.57
N PHE A 34 -29.50 2.10 10.71
CA PHE A 34 -28.90 1.38 9.60
C PHE A 34 -28.22 2.32 8.59
N GLU A 35 -28.91 3.38 8.18
CA GLU A 35 -28.37 4.40 7.28
C GLU A 35 -27.13 5.09 7.85
N GLN A 36 -27.16 5.45 9.14
CA GLN A 36 -26.00 6.03 9.82
C GLN A 36 -24.80 5.08 9.85
N ARG A 37 -25.00 3.79 10.16
CA ARG A 37 -23.92 2.80 10.14
C ARG A 37 -23.34 2.63 8.74
N GLN A 38 -24.21 2.60 7.73
CA GLN A 38 -23.76 2.49 6.34
C GLN A 38 -22.98 3.73 5.91
N ALA A 39 -23.47 4.93 6.21
CA ALA A 39 -22.76 6.16 5.93
C ALA A 39 -21.39 6.23 6.63
N MET A 40 -21.30 5.77 7.87
CA MET A 40 -20.03 5.67 8.59
C MET A 40 -19.04 4.75 7.86
N LEU A 41 -19.47 3.56 7.45
CA LEU A 41 -18.62 2.62 6.72
C LEU A 41 -18.16 3.17 5.35
N GLN A 42 -19.03 3.91 4.66
CA GLN A 42 -18.68 4.54 3.39
C GLN A 42 -17.74 5.75 3.55
N SER A 43 -17.75 6.41 4.71
CA SER A 43 -16.85 7.53 4.98
C SER A 43 -15.41 7.13 5.32
N ILE A 44 -15.16 5.84 5.59
CA ILE A 44 -13.83 5.30 5.90
C ILE A 44 -13.01 5.25 4.61
N LYS A 45 -11.82 5.84 4.63
CA LYS A 45 -10.87 5.81 3.49
C LYS A 45 -10.17 4.46 3.30
N GLU A 46 -10.21 3.61 4.31
CA GLU A 46 -9.70 2.25 4.22
C GLU A 46 -10.77 1.36 3.58
N GLY A 47 -10.34 0.42 2.72
CA GLY A 47 -11.23 -0.58 2.19
C GLY A 47 -11.70 -1.51 3.31
N VAL A 48 -12.99 -1.80 3.35
CA VAL A 48 -13.58 -2.75 4.31
C VAL A 48 -14.41 -3.76 3.53
N VAL A 49 -14.14 -5.04 3.79
CA VAL A 49 -14.92 -6.17 3.28
C VAL A 49 -15.29 -7.07 4.45
N ALA A 50 -16.55 -7.42 4.57
CA ALA A 50 -17.02 -8.44 5.52
C ALA A 50 -17.53 -9.66 4.77
N VAL A 51 -17.27 -10.84 5.36
CA VAL A 51 -17.77 -12.12 4.88
C VAL A 51 -18.53 -12.83 5.99
N ASP A 52 -19.44 -13.72 5.61
CA ASP A 52 -20.14 -14.63 6.54
C ASP A 52 -19.26 -15.84 6.91
N ASP A 53 -19.85 -16.81 7.63
CA ASP A 53 -19.21 -18.06 8.05
C ASP A 53 -18.84 -18.99 6.90
N ARG A 54 -19.42 -18.77 5.70
CA ARG A 54 -19.12 -19.50 4.46
C ARG A 54 -18.07 -18.82 3.59
N GLY A 55 -17.64 -17.61 3.99
CA GLY A 55 -16.73 -16.78 3.19
C GLY A 55 -17.42 -15.96 2.10
N GLU A 56 -18.77 -15.92 2.09
CA GLU A 56 -19.52 -15.11 1.16
C GLU A 56 -19.49 -13.63 1.58
N VAL A 57 -19.24 -12.73 0.62
CA VAL A 57 -19.14 -11.28 0.89
C VAL A 57 -20.51 -10.73 1.27
N THR A 58 -20.62 -10.21 2.48
CA THR A 58 -21.86 -9.60 3.02
C THR A 58 -21.81 -8.06 2.99
N LEU A 59 -20.61 -7.48 3.00
CA LEU A 59 -20.43 -6.03 2.97
C LEU A 59 -19.13 -5.68 2.25
N ILE A 60 -19.19 -4.62 1.45
CA ILE A 60 -18.03 -3.97 0.83
C ILE A 60 -18.28 -2.46 0.80
N ASN A 61 -17.32 -1.64 1.29
CA ASN A 61 -17.42 -0.20 1.21
C ASN A 61 -16.82 0.34 -0.11
N ASP A 62 -17.08 1.62 -0.41
CA ASP A 62 -16.66 2.25 -1.67
C ASP A 62 -15.13 2.26 -1.80
N ALA A 63 -14.41 2.51 -0.71
CA ALA A 63 -12.95 2.47 -0.71
C ALA A 63 -12.40 1.08 -1.08
N ALA A 64 -13.01 -0.01 -0.59
CA ALA A 64 -12.61 -1.36 -0.97
C ALA A 64 -12.87 -1.63 -2.45
N GLN A 65 -14.01 -1.17 -2.98
CA GLN A 65 -14.31 -1.30 -4.41
C GLN A 65 -13.27 -0.59 -5.28
N GLU A 66 -12.86 0.60 -4.88
CA GLU A 66 -11.83 1.38 -5.59
C GLU A 66 -10.44 0.74 -5.50
N LEU A 67 -10.02 0.32 -4.30
CA LEU A 67 -8.72 -0.30 -4.08
C LEU A 67 -8.56 -1.62 -4.83
N LEU A 68 -9.62 -2.42 -4.87
CA LEU A 68 -9.67 -3.70 -5.57
C LEU A 68 -9.97 -3.54 -7.07
N ASN A 69 -10.21 -2.30 -7.52
CA ASN A 69 -10.62 -1.98 -8.89
C ASN A 69 -11.89 -2.75 -9.32
N TYR A 70 -12.81 -2.91 -8.38
CA TYR A 70 -14.07 -3.57 -8.58
C TYR A 70 -15.17 -2.51 -8.85
N ARG A 71 -15.81 -2.59 -10.02
CA ARG A 71 -16.99 -1.77 -10.31
C ARG A 71 -18.25 -2.59 -10.03
N LYS A 72 -19.05 -2.12 -9.07
CA LYS A 72 -20.39 -2.64 -8.84
C LYS A 72 -21.20 -2.49 -10.13
N SER A 73 -21.52 -3.58 -10.81
CA SER A 73 -22.53 -3.55 -11.87
C SER A 73 -23.91 -3.75 -11.23
N GLN A 74 -24.93 -3.12 -11.83
CA GLN A 74 -26.29 -3.01 -11.30
C GLN A 74 -27.06 -4.34 -11.11
N ASP A 75 -26.49 -5.48 -11.47
CA ASP A 75 -27.13 -6.78 -11.31
C ASP A 75 -26.67 -7.46 -10.03
N ASP A 76 -27.61 -7.72 -9.12
CA ASP A 76 -27.42 -8.39 -7.81
C ASP A 76 -26.80 -9.81 -7.89
N GLU A 77 -26.66 -10.36 -9.09
CA GLU A 77 -26.10 -11.70 -9.34
C GLU A 77 -24.56 -11.77 -9.15
N LYS A 78 -23.89 -10.66 -8.82
CA LYS A 78 -22.42 -10.55 -8.82
C LYS A 78 -21.74 -10.52 -7.46
N LEU A 79 -22.47 -10.64 -6.34
CA LEU A 79 -21.83 -10.84 -5.04
C LEU A 79 -21.08 -12.17 -5.00
N SER A 80 -21.62 -13.22 -5.64
CA SER A 80 -20.95 -14.52 -5.78
C SER A 80 -19.67 -14.44 -6.62
N THR A 81 -19.64 -13.59 -7.64
CA THR A 81 -18.42 -13.36 -8.44
C THR A 81 -17.34 -12.59 -7.64
N LEU A 82 -17.78 -11.71 -6.72
CA LEU A 82 -16.90 -11.05 -5.75
C LEU A 82 -16.27 -12.04 -4.79
N SER A 83 -17.06 -12.95 -4.23
CA SER A 83 -16.57 -13.98 -3.30
C SER A 83 -15.45 -14.79 -3.95
N HIS A 84 -15.60 -15.14 -5.23
CA HIS A 84 -14.57 -15.89 -5.95
C HIS A 84 -13.30 -15.08 -6.22
N SER A 85 -13.43 -13.83 -6.66
CA SER A 85 -12.29 -12.93 -6.86
C SER A 85 -11.61 -12.54 -5.55
N TRP A 86 -12.40 -12.42 -4.49
CA TRP A 86 -11.96 -12.06 -3.16
C TRP A 86 -11.13 -13.18 -2.51
N SER A 87 -11.61 -14.43 -2.57
CA SER A 87 -10.91 -15.59 -2.02
C SER A 87 -9.54 -15.84 -2.67
N GLN A 88 -9.32 -15.33 -3.90
CA GLN A 88 -8.01 -15.35 -4.55
C GLN A 88 -7.06 -14.28 -4.02
N VAL A 89 -7.59 -13.20 -3.45
CA VAL A 89 -6.81 -12.07 -2.93
C VAL A 89 -6.51 -12.22 -1.45
N VAL A 90 -7.50 -12.69 -0.68
CA VAL A 90 -7.37 -12.86 0.78
C VAL A 90 -7.90 -14.22 1.18
N ASP A 91 -7.03 -15.05 1.72
CA ASP A 91 -7.45 -16.34 2.29
C ASP A 91 -8.07 -16.12 3.68
N VAL A 92 -9.40 -15.99 3.69
CA VAL A 92 -10.17 -15.86 4.93
C VAL A 92 -10.48 -17.21 5.60
N SER A 93 -10.21 -18.33 4.91
CA SER A 93 -10.58 -19.67 5.34
C SER A 93 -9.94 -20.06 6.67
N GLU A 94 -8.68 -19.70 6.88
CA GLU A 94 -8.01 -19.97 8.16
C GLU A 94 -8.59 -19.13 9.30
N VAL A 95 -8.87 -17.84 9.06
CA VAL A 95 -9.48 -16.96 10.08
C VAL A 95 -10.86 -17.46 10.48
N LEU A 96 -11.65 -17.95 9.52
CA LEU A 96 -12.97 -18.53 9.78
C LEU A 96 -12.87 -19.87 10.55
N ARG A 97 -11.87 -20.71 10.22
CA ARG A 97 -11.68 -22.04 10.85
C ARG A 97 -11.12 -21.92 12.26
N ASP A 98 -10.01 -21.21 12.42
CA ASP A 98 -9.22 -21.18 13.65
C ASP A 98 -9.57 -19.98 14.54
N GLY A 99 -10.19 -18.96 13.96
CA GLY A 99 -10.51 -17.71 14.64
C GLY A 99 -9.28 -16.91 15.05
N THR A 100 -8.13 -17.15 14.39
CA THR A 100 -6.88 -16.43 14.61
C THR A 100 -6.85 -15.20 13.71
N PRO A 101 -6.72 -13.98 14.26
CA PRO A 101 -6.64 -12.78 13.42
C PRO A 101 -5.32 -12.76 12.67
N ARG A 102 -5.35 -12.40 11.40
CA ARG A 102 -4.19 -12.10 10.57
C ARG A 102 -4.03 -10.58 10.50
N ARG A 103 -2.82 -10.11 10.75
CA ARG A 103 -2.52 -8.68 10.79
C ARG A 103 -1.29 -8.36 9.96
N ASP A 104 -1.32 -7.15 9.39
CA ASP A 104 -0.19 -6.56 8.67
C ASP A 104 0.32 -7.42 7.49
N GLU A 105 -0.59 -8.13 6.83
CA GLU A 105 -0.27 -8.88 5.62
C GLU A 105 -0.13 -7.92 4.44
N GLU A 106 1.03 -7.93 3.79
CA GLU A 106 1.29 -7.11 2.61
C GLU A 106 0.94 -7.89 1.35
N ILE A 107 0.04 -7.34 0.54
CA ILE A 107 -0.31 -7.88 -0.77
C ILE A 107 -0.11 -6.80 -1.83
N THR A 108 0.48 -7.20 -2.96
CA THR A 108 0.59 -6.32 -4.13
C THR A 108 -0.48 -6.71 -5.15
N ILE A 109 -1.41 -5.78 -5.39
CA ILE A 109 -2.44 -5.93 -6.43
C ILE A 109 -2.14 -4.94 -7.53
N LYS A 110 -1.75 -5.43 -8.71
CA LYS A 110 -1.25 -4.60 -9.81
C LYS A 110 -0.07 -3.76 -9.32
N ASP A 111 -0.21 -2.42 -9.30
CA ASP A 111 0.84 -1.48 -8.87
C ASP A 111 0.61 -0.91 -7.47
N ARG A 112 -0.37 -1.43 -6.72
CA ARG A 112 -0.72 -0.98 -5.37
C ARG A 112 -0.22 -1.96 -4.32
N LEU A 113 0.43 -1.44 -3.30
CA LEU A 113 0.79 -2.19 -2.09
C LEU A 113 -0.30 -1.98 -1.06
N LEU A 114 -1.05 -3.03 -0.76
CA LEU A 114 -2.11 -3.02 0.26
C LEU A 114 -1.64 -3.73 1.52
N LEU A 115 -1.88 -3.11 2.66
CA LEU A 115 -1.74 -3.72 3.97
C LEU A 115 -3.11 -4.22 4.41
N ILE A 116 -3.21 -5.51 4.72
CA ILE A 116 -4.46 -6.19 5.01
C ILE A 116 -4.47 -6.66 6.45
N ASN A 117 -5.60 -6.41 7.13
CA ASN A 117 -5.87 -6.98 8.44
C ASN A 117 -7.19 -7.73 8.38
N THR A 118 -7.19 -9.01 8.71
CA THR A 118 -8.39 -9.86 8.74
C THR A 118 -8.62 -10.33 10.16
N VAL A 119 -9.81 -10.05 10.68
CA VAL A 119 -10.22 -10.43 12.04
C VAL A 119 -11.53 -11.19 12.02
N PRO A 120 -11.70 -12.23 12.87
CA PRO A 120 -12.95 -12.97 12.98
C PRO A 120 -14.02 -12.13 13.69
N VAL A 121 -15.25 -12.21 13.20
CA VAL A 121 -16.43 -11.65 13.86
C VAL A 121 -17.07 -12.76 14.68
N ARG A 122 -17.28 -12.53 15.98
CA ARG A 122 -17.86 -13.51 16.89
C ARG A 122 -19.18 -13.00 17.47
N SER A 123 -20.13 -13.90 17.57
CA SER A 123 -21.39 -13.68 18.30
C SER A 123 -21.56 -14.83 19.30
N ASN A 124 -21.75 -14.51 20.57
CA ASN A 124 -21.85 -15.49 21.65
C ASN A 124 -20.73 -16.56 21.64
N GLY A 125 -19.51 -16.16 21.29
CA GLY A 125 -18.33 -17.04 21.22
C GLY A 125 -18.20 -17.85 19.91
N VAL A 126 -19.22 -17.87 19.06
CA VAL A 126 -19.21 -18.54 17.75
C VAL A 126 -18.75 -17.57 16.66
N ILE A 127 -17.90 -18.04 15.76
CA ILE A 127 -17.47 -17.26 14.60
C ILE A 127 -18.64 -17.21 13.62
N ILE A 128 -19.10 -16.00 13.29
CA ILE A 128 -20.20 -15.75 12.36
C ILE A 128 -19.71 -15.10 11.06
N GLY A 129 -18.41 -14.89 10.92
CA GLY A 129 -17.80 -14.28 9.74
C GLY A 129 -16.43 -13.70 10.04
N ALA A 130 -15.91 -12.92 9.09
CA ALA A 130 -14.66 -12.19 9.22
C ALA A 130 -14.78 -10.79 8.58
N ILE A 131 -13.96 -9.87 9.05
CA ILE A 131 -13.80 -8.54 8.46
C ILE A 131 -12.35 -8.38 8.05
N SER A 132 -12.14 -7.95 6.81
CA SER A 132 -10.83 -7.57 6.27
C SER A 132 -10.81 -6.07 5.99
N THR A 133 -9.76 -5.41 6.46
CA THR A 133 -9.50 -3.99 6.19
C THR A 133 -8.25 -3.85 5.33
N PHE A 134 -8.26 -2.86 4.43
CA PHE A 134 -7.20 -2.60 3.44
C PHE A 134 -6.75 -1.17 3.52
N ARG A 135 -5.44 -0.99 3.63
CA ARG A 135 -4.82 0.32 3.60
C ARG A 135 -3.82 0.37 2.44
N ASP A 136 -3.96 1.38 1.57
CA ASP A 136 -2.98 1.64 0.52
C ASP A 136 -1.69 2.21 1.13
N LYS A 137 -0.57 1.52 0.94
CA LYS A 137 0.77 1.89 1.37
C LYS A 137 1.69 2.25 0.22
N THR A 138 1.16 2.33 -1.00
CA THR A 138 1.95 2.53 -2.22
C THR A 138 2.76 3.83 -2.18
N GLU A 139 2.16 4.94 -1.75
CA GLU A 139 2.87 6.22 -1.63
C GLU A 139 3.95 6.19 -0.57
N VAL A 140 3.65 5.60 0.59
CA VAL A 140 4.62 5.46 1.68
C VAL A 140 5.83 4.65 1.23
N ARG A 141 5.60 3.54 0.54
CA ARG A 141 6.69 2.71 -0.03
C ARG A 141 7.52 3.47 -1.05
N LYS A 142 6.88 4.20 -1.97
CA LYS A 142 7.58 5.04 -2.95
C LYS A 142 8.42 6.13 -2.29
N LEU A 143 7.91 6.74 -1.22
CA LEU A 143 8.67 7.73 -0.43
C LEU A 143 9.86 7.10 0.27
N MET A 144 9.71 5.93 0.88
CA MET A 144 10.82 5.18 1.50
C MET A 144 11.91 4.85 0.47
N GLN A 145 11.54 4.33 -0.70
CA GLN A 145 12.51 4.04 -1.77
C GLN A 145 13.27 5.29 -2.24
N ARG A 146 12.61 6.45 -2.30
CA ARG A 146 13.28 7.71 -2.63
C ARG A 146 14.24 8.15 -1.53
N LEU A 147 13.85 7.98 -0.26
CA LEU A 147 14.72 8.28 0.88
C LEU A 147 15.96 7.39 0.89
N ASP A 148 15.80 6.08 0.68
CA ASP A 148 16.91 5.14 0.55
C ASP A 148 17.87 5.54 -0.58
N GLY A 149 17.32 5.97 -1.72
CA GLY A 149 18.13 6.50 -2.82
C GLY A 149 18.92 7.76 -2.45
N LEU A 150 18.33 8.66 -1.67
CA LEU A 150 19.01 9.87 -1.19
C LEU A 150 20.12 9.55 -0.18
N VAL A 151 19.87 8.60 0.74
CA VAL A 151 20.88 8.13 1.71
C VAL A 151 22.06 7.52 0.97
N ASN A 152 21.82 6.61 0.03
CA ASN A 152 22.89 6.00 -0.79
C ASN A 152 23.67 7.05 -1.58
N TYR A 153 22.99 8.07 -2.11
CA TYR A 153 23.65 9.17 -2.80
C TYR A 153 24.52 10.02 -1.85
N ALA A 154 24.03 10.32 -0.66
CA ALA A 154 24.80 11.06 0.35
C ALA A 154 26.06 10.30 0.79
N ASP A 155 25.95 8.98 0.97
CA ASP A 155 27.09 8.12 1.34
C ASP A 155 28.12 8.06 0.20
N ALA A 156 27.68 7.93 -1.05
CA ALA A 156 28.59 8.00 -2.20
C ALA A 156 29.31 9.36 -2.32
N LEU A 157 28.62 10.48 -2.02
CA LEU A 157 29.25 11.79 -1.96
C LEU A 157 30.28 11.89 -0.83
N ARG A 158 29.97 11.34 0.34
CA ARG A 158 30.89 11.30 1.47
C ARG A 158 32.15 10.50 1.14
N GLU A 159 32.00 9.34 0.53
CA GLU A 159 33.11 8.51 0.07
C GLU A 159 34.00 9.26 -0.92
N ARG A 160 33.41 9.89 -1.93
CA ARG A 160 34.14 10.73 -2.90
C ARG A 160 34.88 11.88 -2.22
N SER A 161 34.25 12.53 -1.23
CA SER A 161 34.89 13.60 -0.47
C SER A 161 36.10 13.10 0.31
N HIS A 162 36.00 11.95 0.94
CA HIS A 162 37.12 11.30 1.64
C HIS A 162 38.25 10.93 0.67
N GLU A 163 37.91 10.35 -0.48
CA GLU A 163 38.91 10.05 -1.53
C GLU A 163 39.61 11.31 -2.01
N PHE A 164 38.84 12.38 -2.25
CA PHE A 164 39.42 13.67 -2.64
C PHE A 164 40.37 14.25 -1.57
N MET A 165 39.95 14.22 -0.30
CA MET A 165 40.79 14.67 0.81
C MET A 165 42.10 13.85 0.93
N ASN A 166 41.99 12.53 0.74
CA ASN A 166 43.15 11.65 0.72
C ASN A 166 44.13 12.01 -0.40
N LYS A 167 43.65 12.29 -1.59
CA LYS A 167 44.46 12.77 -2.73
C LYS A 167 45.14 14.11 -2.40
N LEU A 168 44.44 15.06 -1.78
CA LEU A 168 45.03 16.32 -1.33
C LEU A 168 46.13 16.11 -0.27
N HIS A 169 45.94 15.21 0.69
CA HIS A 169 46.95 14.91 1.67
C HIS A 169 48.21 14.31 1.04
N VAL A 170 48.09 13.43 0.05
CA VAL A 170 49.23 12.90 -0.71
C VAL A 170 49.99 14.03 -1.44
N ILE A 171 49.25 14.91 -2.13
CA ILE A 171 49.81 16.07 -2.85
C ILE A 171 50.58 16.97 -1.89
N LEU A 172 49.97 17.31 -0.73
CA LEU A 172 50.63 18.15 0.29
C LEU A 172 51.87 17.47 0.86
N GLY A 173 51.81 16.14 1.15
CA GLY A 173 52.92 15.38 1.61
C GLY A 173 54.11 15.39 0.63
N LEU A 174 53.86 15.14 -0.65
CA LEU A 174 54.87 15.16 -1.69
C LEU A 174 55.48 16.57 -1.89
N LEU A 175 54.67 17.60 -1.74
CA LEU A 175 55.09 19.01 -1.82
C LEU A 175 56.03 19.36 -0.66
N HIS A 176 55.67 18.98 0.60
CA HIS A 176 56.51 19.20 1.79
C HIS A 176 57.83 18.46 1.72
N LEU A 177 57.83 17.24 1.16
CA LEU A 177 59.03 16.45 0.92
C LEU A 177 59.87 16.95 -0.26
N LYS A 178 59.41 17.99 -0.98
CA LYS A 178 60.03 18.54 -2.20
C LYS A 178 60.25 17.47 -3.28
N SER A 179 59.40 16.44 -3.31
CA SER A 179 59.46 15.32 -4.26
C SER A 179 58.67 15.66 -5.51
N TYR A 180 59.10 16.72 -6.25
CA TYR A 180 58.36 17.28 -7.37
C TYR A 180 58.09 16.30 -8.52
N LYS A 181 59.02 15.42 -8.82
CA LYS A 181 58.85 14.41 -9.85
C LYS A 181 57.76 13.41 -9.53
N GLN A 182 57.72 12.96 -8.26
CA GLN A 182 56.62 12.03 -7.81
C GLN A 182 55.29 12.76 -7.74
N LEU A 183 55.27 14.03 -7.42
CA LEU A 183 54.08 14.85 -7.42
C LEU A 183 53.49 14.99 -8.84
N GLU A 184 54.36 15.28 -9.83
CA GLU A 184 54.01 15.35 -11.23
C GLU A 184 53.43 14.02 -11.72
N ASP A 185 54.12 12.89 -11.45
CA ASP A 185 53.65 11.58 -11.83
C ASP A 185 52.31 11.24 -11.18
N TYR A 186 52.11 11.62 -9.90
CA TYR A 186 50.85 11.39 -9.18
C TYR A 186 49.63 12.14 -9.78
N ILE A 187 49.86 13.36 -10.24
CA ILE A 187 48.83 14.23 -10.86
C ILE A 187 48.56 13.79 -12.29
N LEU A 188 49.59 13.48 -13.09
CA LEU A 188 49.44 13.17 -14.51
C LEU A 188 48.99 11.74 -14.79
N LYS A 189 49.29 10.77 -13.93
CA LYS A 189 48.90 9.37 -14.10
C LYS A 189 47.38 9.19 -14.29
N PRO A 190 46.49 9.74 -13.44
CA PRO A 190 45.07 9.66 -13.65
C PRO A 190 44.59 10.35 -14.94
N ALA A 191 45.21 11.46 -15.31
CA ALA A 191 44.84 12.21 -16.50
C ALA A 191 45.17 11.40 -17.78
N ASN A 192 46.30 10.75 -17.82
CA ASN A 192 46.73 9.93 -18.94
C ASN A 192 45.88 8.65 -19.10
N ASN A 193 45.53 7.97 -18.00
CA ASN A 193 44.64 6.81 -18.03
C ASN A 193 43.24 7.19 -18.54
N TYR A 194 42.74 8.36 -18.17
CA TYR A 194 41.45 8.87 -18.64
C TYR A 194 41.46 9.16 -20.15
N GLN A 195 42.57 9.73 -20.69
CA GLN A 195 42.73 9.93 -22.11
C GLN A 195 42.86 8.62 -22.91
N GLU A 196 43.56 7.64 -22.38
CA GLU A 196 43.68 6.33 -23.02
C GLU A 196 42.37 5.56 -23.04
N GLU A 197 41.60 5.57 -21.94
CA GLU A 197 40.27 4.95 -21.87
C GLU A 197 39.28 5.60 -22.86
N ILE A 198 39.22 6.94 -22.89
CA ILE A 198 38.39 7.68 -23.84
C ILE A 198 38.88 7.42 -25.28
N GLY A 199 40.18 7.43 -25.53
CA GLY A 199 40.75 7.13 -26.85
C GLY A 199 40.40 5.73 -27.34
N SER A 200 40.47 4.73 -26.45
CA SER A 200 40.12 3.34 -26.79
C SER A 200 38.62 3.16 -27.05
N LEU A 201 37.76 3.87 -26.32
CA LEU A 201 36.31 3.88 -26.54
C LEU A 201 35.94 4.55 -27.86
N LEU A 202 36.57 5.70 -28.16
CA LEU A 202 36.35 6.44 -29.40
C LEU A 202 36.81 5.65 -30.62
N GLY A 203 37.90 4.91 -30.54
CA GLY A 203 38.39 4.05 -31.61
C GLY A 203 37.46 2.88 -31.97
N LYS A 204 36.56 2.50 -31.06
CA LYS A 204 35.55 1.43 -31.26
C LYS A 204 34.22 1.96 -31.82
N ILE A 205 33.98 3.27 -31.76
CA ILE A 205 32.71 3.88 -32.17
C ILE A 205 32.83 4.43 -33.60
N LYS A 206 32.16 3.80 -34.54
CA LYS A 206 32.17 4.21 -35.96
C LYS A 206 31.35 5.49 -36.25
N SER A 207 30.50 5.94 -35.32
CA SER A 207 29.64 7.14 -35.51
C SER A 207 30.14 8.33 -34.71
N PRO A 208 30.53 9.44 -35.38
CA PRO A 208 31.01 10.63 -34.72
C PRO A 208 29.98 11.30 -33.78
N VAL A 209 28.68 11.16 -34.09
CA VAL A 209 27.57 11.70 -33.30
C VAL A 209 27.45 10.97 -31.96
N ILE A 210 27.55 9.64 -31.97
CA ILE A 210 27.50 8.81 -30.76
C ILE A 210 28.75 9.05 -29.92
N ALA A 211 29.92 9.19 -30.53
CA ALA A 211 31.16 9.51 -29.85
C ALA A 211 31.07 10.87 -29.12
N GLY A 212 30.58 11.91 -29.78
CA GLY A 212 30.35 13.21 -29.16
C GLY A 212 29.34 13.20 -28.00
N PHE A 213 28.25 12.43 -28.13
CA PHE A 213 27.27 12.27 -27.07
C PHE A 213 27.85 11.56 -25.83
N LEU A 214 28.64 10.51 -26.02
CA LEU A 214 29.30 9.80 -24.93
C LEU A 214 30.33 10.64 -24.21
N ILE A 215 31.16 11.40 -24.93
CA ILE A 215 32.11 12.34 -24.34
C ILE A 215 31.40 13.38 -23.46
N SER A 216 30.26 13.92 -23.93
CA SER A 216 29.49 14.90 -23.18
C SER A 216 28.86 14.33 -21.90
N LYS A 217 28.60 13.02 -21.88
CA LYS A 217 28.07 12.30 -20.71
C LYS A 217 29.15 11.88 -19.71
N ILE A 218 30.35 11.56 -20.17
CA ILE A 218 31.49 11.17 -19.33
C ILE A 218 32.07 12.39 -18.58
N ASN A 219 31.98 13.58 -19.17
CA ASN A 219 32.44 14.84 -18.56
C ASN A 219 31.42 15.50 -17.61
N ARG A 220 30.32 14.86 -17.29
CA ARG A 220 29.35 15.27 -16.29
C ARG A 220 29.43 14.40 -15.05
#